data_515c39477e42de7bcb924e166e0fc798
#
_entry.id   515c39477e42de7bcb924e166e0fc798
#
_cell.length_a   1.000
_cell.length_b   1.000
_cell.length_c   1.000
_cell.angle_alpha   90.00
_cell.angle_beta   90.00
_cell.angle_gamma   90.00
#
_symmetry.space_group_name_H-M   'P 1'
#
loop_
_entity.id
_entity.type
_entity.pdbx_description
1 polymer ?
#
loop_
_entity_poly.entity_id
_entity_poly.type
_entity_poly.pdbx_seq_one_letter_code
_entity_poly.pdbx_strand_id
1 'polypeptide(L)'
;MTAAVTAASVAPASAVARRRTRSAGLRAALSGFATFVLTIVAVLALWAGSLWIFHVNPYVGKGPLDVWNYLFTVPAAEANRAAVFGQLWVSLGHAAVGFVAGLVVAVLVAAIFQLSAAAEHALMPLAMLLRSVPLVAMAPVIILIFGRDFATIAVLGGIVVLFPALVTIAFGLKSAPAHMSDLVSVYGGSPYTVLSKVALPSALPSLLAAVRISVPGAITGALLAEWLAVGGGIGGAFGGYVAAAQFSAVWSSVAVITIAALVLYNVVHILEAVVLARMGMLDRG
;
A
#
# COMPACT_ATOMS: atom_id res chain seq x y z
N MET A 1 6.21 -44.10 67.29
CA MET A 1 5.18 -43.45 66.46
C MET A 1 5.89 -42.71 65.34
N THR A 2 5.98 -43.34 64.17
CA THR A 2 6.69 -42.84 62.99
C THR A 2 5.65 -42.29 62.03
N ALA A 3 5.67 -40.97 61.81
CA ALA A 3 4.79 -40.30 60.84
C ALA A 3 5.40 -40.42 59.45
N ALA A 4 4.67 -41.06 58.51
CA ALA A 4 5.02 -41.14 57.12
C ALA A 4 4.63 -39.82 56.42
N VAL A 5 5.60 -39.10 55.87
CA VAL A 5 5.42 -37.92 55.05
C VAL A 5 5.20 -38.41 53.63
N THR A 6 3.96 -38.26 53.12
CA THR A 6 3.57 -38.57 51.74
C THR A 6 4.09 -37.46 50.81
N ALA A 7 5.07 -37.78 49.99
CA ALA A 7 5.57 -36.88 48.95
C ALA A 7 4.53 -36.76 47.81
N ALA A 8 3.86 -35.62 47.73
CA ALA A 8 3.02 -35.30 46.62
C ALA A 8 3.89 -34.98 45.37
N SER A 9 3.76 -35.79 44.33
CA SER A 9 4.41 -35.59 43.02
C SER A 9 3.90 -34.33 42.38
N VAL A 10 4.71 -33.28 42.37
CA VAL A 10 4.43 -32.03 41.61
C VAL A 10 4.78 -32.28 40.15
N ALA A 11 3.76 -32.46 39.31
CA ALA A 11 3.95 -32.55 37.87
C ALA A 11 4.56 -31.25 37.33
N PRO A 12 5.51 -31.31 36.35
CA PRO A 12 6.19 -30.10 35.86
C PRO A 12 5.21 -29.17 35.11
N ALA A 13 5.05 -27.98 35.67
CA ALA A 13 4.20 -26.90 35.14
C ALA A 13 4.52 -26.49 33.68
N SER A 14 5.69 -26.85 33.17
CA SER A 14 6.18 -26.54 31.84
C SER A 14 5.44 -27.24 30.69
N ALA A 15 4.86 -28.43 30.90
CA ALA A 15 4.15 -29.18 29.86
C ALA A 15 2.73 -28.63 29.59
N VAL A 16 2.07 -28.10 30.60
CA VAL A 16 0.71 -27.52 30.51
C VAL A 16 0.76 -26.14 29.82
N ALA A 17 1.80 -25.35 30.09
CA ALA A 17 1.99 -24.04 29.48
C ALA A 17 2.24 -24.14 27.97
N ARG A 18 3.04 -25.11 27.49
CA ARG A 18 3.32 -25.32 26.05
C ARG A 18 2.10 -25.76 25.26
N ARG A 19 1.18 -26.53 25.82
CA ARG A 19 -0.07 -26.94 25.13
C ARG A 19 -1.05 -25.76 25.00
N ARG A 20 -1.15 -24.86 25.98
CA ARG A 20 -2.03 -23.68 25.94
C ARG A 20 -1.60 -22.65 24.88
N THR A 21 -0.29 -22.43 24.72
CA THR A 21 0.23 -21.47 23.71
C THR A 21 0.02 -21.98 22.28
N ARG A 22 0.14 -23.29 22.04
CA ARG A 22 -0.07 -23.87 20.70
C ARG A 22 -1.53 -23.82 20.25
N SER A 23 -2.49 -24.06 21.17
CA SER A 23 -3.91 -23.97 20.86
C SER A 23 -4.40 -22.52 20.70
N ALA A 24 -3.80 -21.57 21.40
CA ALA A 24 -4.08 -20.14 21.22
C ALA A 24 -3.60 -19.62 19.86
N GLY A 25 -2.39 -20.01 19.44
CA GLY A 25 -1.86 -19.68 18.12
C GLY A 25 -2.68 -20.27 16.97
N LEU A 26 -3.12 -21.53 17.08
CA LEU A 26 -3.96 -22.16 16.06
C LEU A 26 -5.35 -21.50 15.99
N ARG A 27 -5.94 -21.16 17.14
CA ARG A 27 -7.24 -20.43 17.16
C ARG A 27 -7.10 -19.03 16.57
N ALA A 28 -6.02 -18.30 16.86
CA ALA A 28 -5.75 -17.00 16.27
C ALA A 28 -5.54 -17.08 14.75
N ALA A 29 -4.82 -18.11 14.26
CA ALA A 29 -4.66 -18.34 12.83
C ALA A 29 -5.98 -18.72 12.15
N LEU A 30 -6.79 -19.60 12.77
CA LEU A 30 -8.10 -19.98 12.24
C LEU A 30 -9.08 -18.81 12.25
N SER A 31 -9.10 -17.98 13.31
CA SER A 31 -9.96 -16.79 13.33
C SER A 31 -9.52 -15.76 12.30
N GLY A 32 -8.20 -15.55 12.11
CA GLY A 32 -7.68 -14.67 11.05
C GLY A 32 -8.07 -15.16 9.66
N PHE A 33 -7.93 -16.46 9.40
CA PHE A 33 -8.36 -17.06 8.12
C PHE A 33 -9.89 -16.97 7.91
N ALA A 34 -10.68 -17.26 8.95
CA ALA A 34 -12.13 -17.15 8.87
C ALA A 34 -12.56 -15.69 8.60
N THR A 35 -11.95 -14.71 9.26
CA THR A 35 -12.19 -13.29 9.02
C THR A 35 -11.83 -12.90 7.59
N PHE A 36 -10.70 -13.37 7.07
CA PHE A 36 -10.27 -13.13 5.69
C PHE A 36 -11.28 -13.68 4.67
N VAL A 37 -11.69 -14.94 4.83
CA VAL A 37 -12.68 -15.57 3.96
C VAL A 37 -14.03 -14.85 4.05
N LEU A 38 -14.49 -14.52 5.26
CA LEU A 38 -15.72 -13.77 5.46
C LEU A 38 -15.68 -12.39 4.78
N THR A 39 -14.56 -11.70 4.85
CA THR A 39 -14.37 -10.41 4.18
C THR A 39 -14.47 -10.55 2.66
N ILE A 40 -13.82 -11.56 2.07
CA ILE A 40 -13.93 -11.83 0.63
C ILE A 40 -15.37 -12.12 0.24
N VAL A 41 -16.04 -13.03 0.97
CA VAL A 41 -17.44 -13.37 0.70
C VAL A 41 -18.34 -12.14 0.83
N ALA A 42 -18.14 -11.32 1.85
CA ALA A 42 -18.90 -10.08 2.03
C ALA A 42 -18.69 -9.10 0.88
N VAL A 43 -17.44 -8.90 0.41
CA VAL A 43 -17.13 -8.03 -0.73
C VAL A 43 -17.79 -8.55 -2.01
N LEU A 44 -17.67 -9.84 -2.30
CA LEU A 44 -18.31 -10.45 -3.48
C LEU A 44 -19.83 -10.38 -3.41
N ALA A 45 -20.41 -10.60 -2.22
CA ALA A 45 -21.85 -10.48 -2.00
C ALA A 45 -22.34 -9.05 -2.15
N LEU A 46 -21.59 -8.06 -1.63
CA LEU A 46 -21.89 -6.65 -1.83
C LEU A 46 -21.80 -6.24 -3.30
N TRP A 47 -20.80 -6.71 -4.01
CA TRP A 47 -20.68 -6.47 -5.45
C TRP A 47 -21.86 -7.06 -6.23
N ALA A 48 -22.13 -8.35 -6.07
CA ALA A 48 -23.26 -9.01 -6.75
C ALA A 48 -24.61 -8.42 -6.30
N GLY A 49 -24.76 -8.17 -5.00
CA GLY A 49 -25.97 -7.58 -4.41
C GLY A 49 -26.24 -6.16 -4.88
N SER A 50 -25.21 -5.32 -5.03
CA SER A 50 -25.38 -3.97 -5.57
C SER A 50 -25.90 -3.99 -7.01
N LEU A 51 -25.37 -4.85 -7.86
CA LEU A 51 -25.86 -5.00 -9.24
C LEU A 51 -27.33 -5.42 -9.28
N TRP A 52 -27.73 -6.31 -8.37
CA TRP A 52 -29.12 -6.78 -8.27
C TRP A 52 -30.05 -5.70 -7.68
N ILE A 53 -29.67 -5.04 -6.59
CA ILE A 53 -30.49 -4.02 -5.91
C ILE A 53 -30.73 -2.80 -6.82
N PHE A 54 -29.69 -2.35 -7.53
CA PHE A 54 -29.80 -1.21 -8.44
C PHE A 54 -30.34 -1.59 -9.82
N HIS A 55 -30.74 -2.83 -10.03
CA HIS A 55 -31.28 -3.34 -11.30
C HIS A 55 -30.36 -2.98 -12.49
N VAL A 56 -29.03 -3.07 -12.29
CA VAL A 56 -28.06 -2.74 -13.34
C VAL A 56 -28.23 -3.71 -14.50
N ASN A 57 -28.34 -3.16 -15.72
CA ASN A 57 -28.50 -3.99 -16.91
C ASN A 57 -27.33 -5.00 -17.00
N PRO A 58 -27.58 -6.32 -17.11
CA PRO A 58 -26.55 -7.36 -17.18
C PRO A 58 -25.58 -7.21 -18.36
N TYR A 59 -25.97 -6.43 -19.38
CA TYR A 59 -25.07 -6.10 -20.48
C TYR A 59 -23.90 -5.23 -20.05
N VAL A 60 -24.14 -4.25 -19.16
CA VAL A 60 -23.15 -3.28 -18.68
C VAL A 60 -22.53 -3.73 -17.34
N GLY A 61 -23.38 -4.13 -16.39
CA GLY A 61 -22.95 -4.57 -15.05
C GLY A 61 -22.55 -6.04 -15.08
N LYS A 62 -21.27 -6.32 -14.80
CA LYS A 62 -20.74 -7.68 -14.74
C LYS A 62 -20.41 -8.06 -13.29
N GLY A 63 -20.96 -9.20 -12.86
CA GLY A 63 -20.72 -9.73 -11.52
C GLY A 63 -19.44 -10.57 -11.43
N PRO A 64 -19.12 -11.06 -10.23
CA PRO A 64 -17.93 -11.88 -10.02
C PRO A 64 -17.89 -13.14 -10.90
N LEU A 65 -19.02 -13.77 -11.17
CA LEU A 65 -19.12 -14.94 -12.05
C LEU A 65 -18.85 -14.58 -13.52
N ASP A 66 -19.28 -13.41 -13.97
CA ASP A 66 -19.00 -12.95 -15.34
C ASP A 66 -17.51 -12.71 -15.55
N VAL A 67 -16.83 -12.13 -14.55
CA VAL A 67 -15.38 -11.94 -14.55
C VAL A 67 -14.66 -13.28 -14.58
N TRP A 68 -15.10 -14.23 -13.75
CA TRP A 68 -14.56 -15.59 -13.77
C TRP A 68 -14.74 -16.26 -15.15
N ASN A 69 -15.94 -16.18 -15.70
CA ASN A 69 -16.23 -16.76 -17.02
C ASN A 69 -15.37 -16.12 -18.10
N TYR A 70 -15.23 -14.80 -18.11
CA TYR A 70 -14.43 -14.06 -19.09
C TYR A 70 -12.95 -14.47 -19.06
N LEU A 71 -12.41 -14.72 -17.87
CA LEU A 71 -10.99 -15.06 -17.70
C LEU A 71 -10.70 -16.55 -17.81
N PHE A 72 -11.66 -17.45 -17.53
CA PHE A 72 -11.34 -18.87 -17.35
C PHE A 72 -12.23 -19.85 -18.12
N THR A 73 -13.46 -19.48 -18.54
CA THR A 73 -14.43 -20.47 -19.02
C THR A 73 -14.74 -20.34 -20.52
N VAL A 74 -14.80 -19.10 -21.05
CA VAL A 74 -15.13 -18.88 -22.46
C VAL A 74 -14.03 -19.36 -23.40
N PRO A 75 -14.34 -19.73 -24.65
CA PRO A 75 -13.32 -20.19 -25.62
C PRO A 75 -12.15 -19.21 -25.84
N ALA A 76 -12.41 -17.91 -25.70
CA ALA A 76 -11.40 -16.85 -25.82
C ALA A 76 -10.64 -16.56 -24.49
N ALA A 77 -10.84 -17.33 -23.43
CA ALA A 77 -10.30 -17.03 -22.10
C ALA A 77 -8.77 -16.90 -22.08
N GLU A 78 -8.05 -17.67 -22.88
CA GLU A 78 -6.60 -17.56 -23.00
C GLU A 78 -6.19 -16.20 -23.55
N ALA A 79 -6.79 -15.77 -24.65
CA ALA A 79 -6.53 -14.45 -25.26
C ALA A 79 -6.94 -13.31 -24.30
N ASN A 80 -8.08 -13.46 -23.62
CA ASN A 80 -8.55 -12.50 -22.63
C ASN A 80 -7.56 -12.34 -21.46
N ARG A 81 -7.07 -13.45 -20.91
CA ARG A 81 -6.01 -13.42 -19.89
C ARG A 81 -4.75 -12.76 -20.40
N ALA A 82 -4.26 -13.16 -21.57
CA ALA A 82 -3.07 -12.58 -22.15
C ALA A 82 -3.19 -11.05 -22.30
N ALA A 83 -4.33 -10.55 -22.76
CA ALA A 83 -4.59 -9.13 -22.90
C ALA A 83 -4.62 -8.42 -21.53
N VAL A 84 -5.42 -8.91 -20.56
CA VAL A 84 -5.57 -8.27 -19.24
C VAL A 84 -4.26 -8.31 -18.44
N PHE A 85 -3.56 -9.45 -18.40
CA PHE A 85 -2.28 -9.55 -17.69
C PHE A 85 -1.16 -8.79 -18.39
N GLY A 86 -1.15 -8.72 -19.73
CA GLY A 86 -0.22 -7.88 -20.47
C GLY A 86 -0.36 -6.40 -20.08
N GLN A 87 -1.61 -5.90 -20.03
CA GLN A 87 -1.91 -4.54 -19.58
C GLN A 87 -1.58 -4.33 -18.10
N LEU A 88 -1.83 -5.33 -17.24
CA LEU A 88 -1.45 -5.29 -15.82
C LEU A 88 0.04 -5.03 -15.65
N TRP A 89 0.90 -5.75 -16.38
CA TRP A 89 2.35 -5.57 -16.27
C TRP A 89 2.79 -4.15 -16.69
N VAL A 90 2.17 -3.58 -17.71
CA VAL A 90 2.41 -2.18 -18.09
C VAL A 90 2.02 -1.23 -16.96
N SER A 91 0.80 -1.39 -16.41
CA SER A 91 0.32 -0.55 -15.30
C SER A 91 1.19 -0.69 -14.04
N LEU A 92 1.66 -1.89 -13.71
CA LEU A 92 2.57 -2.10 -12.58
C LEU A 92 3.92 -1.43 -12.82
N GLY A 93 4.43 -1.46 -14.05
CA GLY A 93 5.63 -0.71 -14.45
C GLY A 93 5.46 0.80 -14.25
N HIS A 94 4.35 1.35 -14.74
CA HIS A 94 4.01 2.77 -14.54
C HIS A 94 3.82 3.11 -13.06
N ALA A 95 3.16 2.26 -12.29
CA ALA A 95 3.00 2.43 -10.85
C ALA A 95 4.35 2.44 -10.12
N ALA A 96 5.29 1.58 -10.50
CA ALA A 96 6.63 1.55 -9.94
C ALA A 96 7.38 2.87 -10.20
N VAL A 97 7.24 3.44 -11.39
CA VAL A 97 7.84 4.74 -11.74
C VAL A 97 7.29 5.86 -10.85
N GLY A 98 5.97 6.02 -10.77
CA GLY A 98 5.32 7.01 -9.92
C GLY A 98 5.66 6.80 -8.44
N PHE A 99 5.67 5.54 -7.99
CA PHE A 99 6.04 5.17 -6.63
C PHE A 99 7.45 5.62 -6.26
N VAL A 100 8.45 5.26 -7.08
CA VAL A 100 9.85 5.63 -6.81
C VAL A 100 10.02 7.14 -6.88
N ALA A 101 9.47 7.81 -7.90
CA ALA A 101 9.56 9.27 -8.03
C ALA A 101 8.95 9.98 -6.82
N GLY A 102 7.73 9.65 -6.44
CA GLY A 102 7.05 10.27 -5.31
C GLY A 102 7.72 9.99 -3.97
N LEU A 103 8.18 8.75 -3.74
CA LEU A 103 8.84 8.37 -2.49
C LEU A 103 10.21 9.05 -2.33
N VAL A 104 11.02 9.12 -3.40
CA VAL A 104 12.31 9.81 -3.38
C VAL A 104 12.12 11.28 -3.05
N VAL A 105 11.19 11.97 -3.71
CA VAL A 105 10.90 13.38 -3.42
C VAL A 105 10.38 13.54 -1.98
N ALA A 106 9.52 12.66 -1.51
CA ALA A 106 9.01 12.69 -0.13
C ALA A 106 10.13 12.58 0.91
N VAL A 107 11.07 11.65 0.73
CA VAL A 107 12.22 11.46 1.62
C VAL A 107 13.11 12.70 1.60
N LEU A 108 13.42 13.24 0.43
CA LEU A 108 14.27 14.43 0.30
C LEU A 108 13.62 15.64 0.96
N VAL A 109 12.34 15.89 0.72
CA VAL A 109 11.61 17.02 1.33
C VAL A 109 11.48 16.83 2.84
N ALA A 110 11.19 15.64 3.33
CA ALA A 110 11.13 15.35 4.76
C ALA A 110 12.51 15.55 5.44
N ALA A 111 13.60 15.18 4.78
CA ALA A 111 14.95 15.44 5.28
C ALA A 111 15.26 16.95 5.35
N ILE A 112 14.83 17.74 4.35
CA ILE A 112 14.95 19.21 4.37
C ILE A 112 14.15 19.78 5.55
N PHE A 113 12.94 19.29 5.81
CA PHE A 113 12.13 19.72 6.96
C PHE A 113 12.81 19.41 8.29
N GLN A 114 13.45 18.27 8.41
CA GLN A 114 14.21 17.91 9.62
C GLN A 114 15.44 18.80 9.84
N LEU A 115 16.07 19.26 8.76
CA LEU A 115 17.25 20.14 8.83
C LEU A 115 16.90 21.62 9.01
N SER A 116 15.70 22.05 8.61
CA SER A 116 15.27 23.45 8.62
C SER A 116 13.80 23.59 9.01
N ALA A 117 13.56 23.99 10.26
CA ALA A 117 12.21 24.30 10.75
C ALA A 117 11.54 25.43 9.92
N ALA A 118 12.32 26.40 9.44
CA ALA A 118 11.80 27.46 8.58
C ALA A 118 11.27 26.93 7.26
N ALA A 119 11.99 25.98 6.62
CA ALA A 119 11.53 25.33 5.40
C ALA A 119 10.25 24.52 5.65
N GLU A 120 10.16 23.82 6.77
CA GLU A 120 8.96 23.07 7.13
C GLU A 120 7.76 24.00 7.32
N HIS A 121 7.88 25.05 8.15
CA HIS A 121 6.79 25.98 8.42
C HIS A 121 6.31 26.70 7.15
N ALA A 122 7.22 26.95 6.19
CA ALA A 122 6.86 27.58 4.93
C ALA A 122 6.21 26.61 3.93
N LEU A 123 6.75 25.39 3.79
CA LEU A 123 6.36 24.46 2.73
C LEU A 123 5.28 23.44 3.14
N MET A 124 5.17 23.07 4.42
CA MET A 124 4.17 22.11 4.86
C MET A 124 2.73 22.61 4.62
N PRO A 125 2.36 23.87 4.94
CA PRO A 125 1.03 24.38 4.59
C PRO A 125 0.77 24.35 3.08
N LEU A 126 1.79 24.70 2.26
CA LEU A 126 1.67 24.65 0.81
C LEU A 126 1.46 23.22 0.30
N ALA A 127 2.19 22.26 0.85
CA ALA A 127 2.01 20.85 0.52
C ALA A 127 0.59 20.35 0.85
N MET A 128 0.05 20.78 2.01
CA MET A 128 -1.34 20.43 2.38
C MET A 128 -2.37 21.08 1.46
N LEU A 129 -2.14 22.32 1.00
CA LEU A 129 -3.01 22.96 0.01
C LEU A 129 -2.96 22.25 -1.35
N LEU A 130 -1.76 21.90 -1.83
CA LEU A 130 -1.59 21.19 -3.10
C LEU A 130 -2.27 19.82 -3.10
N ARG A 131 -2.26 19.13 -1.96
CA ARG A 131 -2.97 17.85 -1.79
C ARG A 131 -4.49 17.99 -2.01
N SER A 132 -5.08 19.16 -1.74
CA SER A 132 -6.53 19.39 -1.90
C SER A 132 -6.94 19.61 -3.36
N VAL A 133 -5.99 19.87 -4.27
CA VAL A 133 -6.28 20.06 -5.68
C VAL A 133 -6.58 18.71 -6.34
N PRO A 134 -7.74 18.56 -7.01
CA PRO A 134 -8.06 17.32 -7.71
C PRO A 134 -7.04 17.01 -8.81
N LEU A 135 -6.35 15.87 -8.69
CA LEU A 135 -5.29 15.48 -9.64
C LEU A 135 -5.80 15.43 -11.09
N VAL A 136 -7.04 14.98 -11.28
CA VAL A 136 -7.69 14.94 -12.60
C VAL A 136 -7.75 16.32 -13.27
N ALA A 137 -7.97 17.38 -12.47
CA ALA A 137 -8.00 18.76 -12.97
C ALA A 137 -6.60 19.28 -13.32
N MET A 138 -5.55 18.77 -12.67
CA MET A 138 -4.15 19.12 -12.96
C MET A 138 -3.58 18.38 -14.16
N ALA A 139 -4.14 17.23 -14.53
CA ALA A 139 -3.60 16.37 -15.58
C ALA A 139 -3.39 17.11 -16.93
N PRO A 140 -4.32 17.92 -17.45
CA PRO A 140 -4.09 18.66 -18.71
C PRO A 140 -2.90 19.59 -18.64
N VAL A 141 -2.69 20.28 -17.51
CA VAL A 141 -1.55 21.19 -17.32
C VAL A 141 -0.24 20.41 -17.27
N ILE A 142 -0.22 19.28 -16.56
CA ILE A 142 0.96 18.42 -16.48
C ILE A 142 1.31 17.86 -17.87
N ILE A 143 0.31 17.45 -18.65
CA ILE A 143 0.50 16.98 -20.02
C ILE A 143 1.05 18.07 -20.94
N LEU A 144 0.61 19.32 -20.78
CA LEU A 144 1.12 20.45 -21.56
C LEU A 144 2.60 20.73 -21.26
N ILE A 145 3.03 20.53 -20.01
CA ILE A 145 4.42 20.79 -19.57
C ILE A 145 5.35 19.63 -19.93
N PHE A 146 4.92 18.40 -19.65
CA PHE A 146 5.77 17.20 -19.72
C PHE A 146 5.51 16.31 -20.94
N GLY A 147 4.47 16.63 -21.75
CA GLY A 147 4.06 15.79 -22.88
C GLY A 147 3.26 14.56 -22.42
N ARG A 148 3.09 13.60 -23.36
CA ARG A 148 2.40 12.33 -23.12
C ARG A 148 3.40 11.18 -22.98
N ASP A 149 4.41 11.37 -22.14
CA ASP A 149 5.57 10.51 -22.02
C ASP A 149 5.76 10.00 -20.59
N PHE A 150 6.85 9.26 -20.40
CA PHE A 150 7.31 8.75 -19.11
C PHE A 150 7.36 9.81 -18.00
N ALA A 151 7.73 11.07 -18.33
CA ALA A 151 7.77 12.16 -17.36
C ALA A 151 6.39 12.45 -16.76
N THR A 152 5.33 12.41 -17.55
CA THR A 152 3.97 12.59 -17.07
C THR A 152 3.52 11.46 -16.14
N ILE A 153 3.92 10.21 -16.40
CA ILE A 153 3.67 9.07 -15.50
C ILE A 153 4.36 9.30 -14.17
N ALA A 154 5.65 9.69 -14.19
CA ALA A 154 6.41 9.96 -12.99
C ALA A 154 5.81 11.09 -12.15
N VAL A 155 5.36 12.17 -12.79
CA VAL A 155 4.78 13.34 -12.11
C VAL A 155 3.39 13.03 -11.57
N LEU A 156 2.45 12.53 -12.40
CA LEU A 156 1.08 12.21 -11.95
C LEU A 156 1.08 11.11 -10.88
N GLY A 157 1.81 10.02 -11.13
CA GLY A 157 1.95 8.93 -10.16
C GLY A 157 2.68 9.38 -8.90
N GLY A 158 3.75 10.17 -9.08
CA GLY A 158 4.55 10.71 -7.99
C GLY A 158 3.78 11.64 -7.06
N ILE A 159 2.92 12.50 -7.56
CA ILE A 159 2.09 13.42 -6.76
C ILE A 159 1.19 12.63 -5.80
N VAL A 160 0.56 11.55 -6.26
CA VAL A 160 -0.33 10.74 -5.41
C VAL A 160 0.43 10.09 -4.26
N VAL A 161 1.66 9.67 -4.50
CA VAL A 161 2.54 9.03 -3.51
C VAL A 161 3.19 10.05 -2.57
N LEU A 162 3.58 11.20 -3.10
CA LEU A 162 4.37 12.22 -2.41
C LEU A 162 3.75 12.65 -1.08
N PHE A 163 2.50 13.09 -1.10
CA PHE A 163 1.91 13.74 0.07
C PHE A 163 1.70 12.80 1.26
N PRO A 164 1.10 11.59 1.10
CA PRO A 164 0.98 10.63 2.20
C PRO A 164 2.34 10.20 2.74
N ALA A 165 3.30 9.96 1.85
CA ALA A 165 4.65 9.56 2.22
C ALA A 165 5.37 10.68 2.99
N LEU A 166 5.34 11.92 2.48
CA LEU A 166 5.98 13.08 3.09
C LEU A 166 5.52 13.27 4.54
N VAL A 167 4.21 13.30 4.75
CA VAL A 167 3.64 13.48 6.09
C VAL A 167 4.08 12.36 7.03
N THR A 168 3.99 11.11 6.60
CA THR A 168 4.36 9.95 7.41
C THR A 168 5.85 9.96 7.76
N ILE A 169 6.71 10.27 6.79
CA ILE A 169 8.17 10.32 6.99
C ILE A 169 8.56 11.50 7.87
N ALA A 170 7.98 12.69 7.65
CA ALA A 170 8.25 13.87 8.47
C ALA A 170 7.89 13.65 9.94
N PHE A 171 6.72 13.02 10.23
CA PHE A 171 6.37 12.62 11.58
C PHE A 171 7.35 11.61 12.16
N GLY A 172 7.78 10.62 11.36
CA GLY A 172 8.75 9.63 11.78
C GLY A 172 10.10 10.23 12.14
N LEU A 173 10.61 11.17 11.37
CA LEU A 173 11.87 11.85 11.66
C LEU A 173 11.82 12.63 12.96
N LYS A 174 10.65 13.19 13.32
CA LYS A 174 10.43 13.90 14.58
C LYS A 174 10.20 13.01 15.79
N SER A 175 9.94 11.72 15.60
CA SER A 175 9.76 10.77 16.69
C SER A 175 11.05 10.36 17.39
N ALA A 176 12.20 10.83 16.89
CA ALA A 176 13.50 10.59 17.50
C ALA A 176 13.55 11.14 18.95
N PRO A 177 14.04 10.35 19.92
CA PRO A 177 14.12 10.79 21.31
C PRO A 177 14.99 12.05 21.44
N ALA A 178 14.45 13.12 22.04
CA ALA A 178 15.12 14.42 22.16
C ALA A 178 16.50 14.29 22.86
N HIS A 179 16.59 13.48 23.93
CA HIS A 179 17.85 13.26 24.66
C HIS A 179 18.97 12.69 23.78
N MET A 180 18.66 11.89 22.75
CA MET A 180 19.66 11.36 21.81
C MET A 180 20.16 12.46 20.86
N SER A 181 19.26 13.32 20.41
CA SER A 181 19.61 14.49 19.57
C SER A 181 20.45 15.50 20.35
N ASP A 182 20.08 15.76 21.61
CA ASP A 182 20.83 16.66 22.51
C ASP A 182 22.23 16.11 22.79
N LEU A 183 22.36 14.79 23.05
CA LEU A 183 23.64 14.14 23.25
C LEU A 183 24.59 14.38 22.05
N VAL A 184 24.11 14.12 20.83
CA VAL A 184 24.90 14.35 19.61
C VAL A 184 25.33 15.82 19.51
N SER A 185 24.45 16.75 19.83
CA SER A 185 24.73 18.20 19.78
C SER A 185 25.75 18.62 20.82
N VAL A 186 25.67 18.10 22.05
CA VAL A 186 26.66 18.39 23.13
C VAL A 186 28.06 17.91 22.76
N TYR A 187 28.18 16.80 22.04
CA TYR A 187 29.45 16.29 21.50
C TYR A 187 29.89 17.00 20.20
N GLY A 188 29.26 18.10 19.82
CA GLY A 188 29.65 18.89 18.64
C GLY A 188 29.15 18.37 17.31
N GLY A 189 28.17 17.46 17.33
CA GLY A 189 27.55 16.94 16.12
C GLY A 189 26.69 18.01 15.42
N SER A 190 26.76 18.05 14.10
CA SER A 190 25.94 18.94 13.26
C SER A 190 24.49 18.44 13.13
N PRO A 191 23.52 19.29 12.70
CA PRO A 191 22.16 18.84 12.38
C PRO A 191 22.10 17.67 11.39
N TYR A 192 23.03 17.61 10.46
CA TYR A 192 23.16 16.46 9.54
C TYR A 192 23.59 15.18 10.27
N THR A 193 24.44 15.29 11.28
CA THR A 193 24.82 14.14 12.12
C THR A 193 23.62 13.63 12.91
N VAL A 194 22.80 14.54 13.47
CA VAL A 194 21.53 14.19 14.14
C VAL A 194 20.58 13.50 13.17
N LEU A 195 20.38 14.05 11.97
CA LEU A 195 19.54 13.44 10.94
C LEU A 195 19.99 12.02 10.61
N SER A 196 21.28 11.83 10.30
CA SER A 196 21.79 10.55 9.80
C SER A 196 21.96 9.48 10.87
N LYS A 197 22.33 9.87 12.12
CA LYS A 197 22.66 8.91 13.19
C LYS A 197 21.52 8.67 14.17
N VAL A 198 20.57 9.60 14.28
CA VAL A 198 19.46 9.52 15.25
C VAL A 198 18.11 9.50 14.53
N ALA A 199 17.77 10.55 13.76
CA ALA A 199 16.44 10.72 13.22
C ALA A 199 16.09 9.64 12.17
N LEU A 200 16.96 9.38 11.17
CA LEU A 200 16.71 8.37 10.14
C LEU A 200 16.59 6.95 10.69
N PRO A 201 17.47 6.46 11.58
CA PRO A 201 17.27 5.15 12.19
C PRO A 201 15.99 5.05 13.03
N SER A 202 15.66 6.11 13.79
CA SER A 202 14.42 6.15 14.59
C SER A 202 13.16 6.21 13.72
N ALA A 203 13.25 6.85 12.55
CA ALA A 203 12.14 6.96 11.60
C ALA A 203 11.92 5.73 10.73
N LEU A 204 12.75 4.69 10.84
CA LEU A 204 12.65 3.51 9.97
C LEU A 204 11.26 2.86 9.97
N PRO A 205 10.56 2.68 11.11
CA PRO A 205 9.18 2.17 11.09
C PRO A 205 8.24 3.05 10.25
N SER A 206 8.37 4.37 10.37
CA SER A 206 7.55 5.33 9.60
C SER A 206 7.94 5.35 8.12
N LEU A 207 9.21 5.16 7.77
CA LEU A 207 9.66 5.00 6.39
C LEU A 207 9.02 3.76 5.74
N LEU A 208 9.04 2.62 6.43
CA LEU A 208 8.42 1.39 5.95
C LEU A 208 6.90 1.51 5.87
N ALA A 209 6.27 2.16 6.85
CA ALA A 209 4.85 2.48 6.78
C ALA A 209 4.52 3.39 5.59
N ALA A 210 5.35 4.41 5.30
CA ALA A 210 5.19 5.28 4.13
C ALA A 210 5.28 4.49 2.82
N VAL A 211 6.22 3.55 2.70
CA VAL A 211 6.32 2.61 1.57
C VAL A 211 5.00 1.85 1.39
N ARG A 212 4.48 1.26 2.46
CA ARG A 212 3.25 0.45 2.43
C ARG A 212 2.02 1.26 2.02
N ILE A 213 1.77 2.41 2.66
CA ILE A 213 0.57 3.23 2.37
C ILE A 213 0.62 3.86 0.97
N SER A 214 1.80 3.97 0.37
CA SER A 214 1.99 4.52 -0.98
C SER A 214 1.65 3.54 -2.10
N VAL A 215 1.59 2.24 -1.84
CA VAL A 215 1.34 1.21 -2.88
C VAL A 215 0.00 1.42 -3.59
N PRO A 216 -1.16 1.52 -2.91
CA PRO A 216 -2.43 1.77 -3.58
C PRO A 216 -2.45 3.11 -4.32
N GLY A 217 -1.81 4.14 -3.73
CA GLY A 217 -1.69 5.45 -4.34
C GLY A 217 -0.91 5.42 -5.65
N ALA A 218 0.19 4.68 -5.72
CA ALA A 218 0.99 4.52 -6.93
C ALA A 218 0.20 3.88 -8.07
N ILE A 219 -0.57 2.83 -7.76
CA ILE A 219 -1.42 2.16 -8.75
C ILE A 219 -2.53 3.12 -9.24
N THR A 220 -3.18 3.84 -8.33
CA THR A 220 -4.20 4.83 -8.70
C THR A 220 -3.60 5.93 -9.58
N GLY A 221 -2.44 6.45 -9.22
CA GLY A 221 -1.73 7.47 -10.01
C GLY A 221 -1.34 6.98 -11.40
N ALA A 222 -0.87 5.73 -11.51
CA ALA A 222 -0.56 5.11 -12.79
C ALA A 222 -1.79 4.97 -13.68
N LEU A 223 -2.90 4.44 -13.14
CA LEU A 223 -4.16 4.31 -13.89
C LEU A 223 -4.68 5.66 -14.39
N LEU A 224 -4.57 6.71 -13.58
CA LEU A 224 -4.96 8.06 -13.99
C LEU A 224 -4.05 8.61 -15.10
N ALA A 225 -2.73 8.41 -14.98
CA ALA A 225 -1.79 8.83 -16.01
C ALA A 225 -2.02 8.09 -17.35
N GLU A 226 -2.28 6.79 -17.28
CA GLU A 226 -2.60 5.95 -18.43
C GLU A 226 -3.91 6.40 -19.10
N TRP A 227 -4.95 6.63 -18.30
CA TRP A 227 -6.27 7.00 -18.82
C TRP A 227 -6.29 8.40 -19.43
N LEU A 228 -5.64 9.38 -18.78
CA LEU A 228 -5.74 10.78 -19.15
C LEU A 228 -4.65 11.23 -20.13
N ALA A 229 -3.47 10.60 -20.10
CA ALA A 229 -2.29 11.13 -20.75
C ALA A 229 -1.62 10.19 -21.75
N VAL A 230 -1.13 9.04 -21.26
CA VAL A 230 -0.13 8.27 -21.99
C VAL A 230 -0.75 7.14 -22.80
N GLY A 231 -1.90 6.64 -22.39
CA GLY A 231 -2.43 5.38 -22.92
C GLY A 231 -1.63 4.18 -22.42
N GLY A 232 -1.88 3.02 -22.99
CA GLY A 232 -1.27 1.76 -22.51
C GLY A 232 -1.81 1.31 -21.16
N GLY A 233 -1.42 0.13 -20.73
CA GLY A 233 -1.87 -0.43 -19.46
C GLY A 233 -3.39 -0.61 -19.33
N ILE A 234 -3.83 -0.92 -18.13
CA ILE A 234 -5.24 -1.11 -17.81
C ILE A 234 -6.02 0.22 -17.91
N GLY A 235 -5.45 1.32 -17.40
CA GLY A 235 -6.09 2.63 -17.45
C GLY A 235 -6.32 3.12 -18.86
N GLY A 236 -5.33 2.97 -19.74
CA GLY A 236 -5.43 3.36 -21.15
C GLY A 236 -6.40 2.49 -21.96
N ALA A 237 -6.55 1.22 -21.60
CA ALA A 237 -7.45 0.30 -22.27
C ALA A 237 -8.94 0.56 -21.98
N PHE A 238 -9.28 1.22 -20.87
CA PHE A 238 -10.68 1.42 -20.47
C PHE A 238 -11.51 2.14 -21.55
N GLY A 239 -10.95 3.21 -22.12
CA GLY A 239 -11.65 3.96 -23.18
C GLY A 239 -11.98 3.09 -24.39
N GLY A 240 -11.05 2.27 -24.85
CA GLY A 240 -11.25 1.34 -25.96
C GLY A 240 -12.27 0.26 -25.65
N TYR A 241 -12.21 -0.34 -24.46
CA TYR A 241 -13.18 -1.35 -24.05
C TYR A 241 -14.60 -0.80 -23.94
N VAL A 242 -14.76 0.39 -23.36
CA VAL A 242 -16.09 1.04 -23.27
C VAL A 242 -16.62 1.38 -24.65
N ALA A 243 -15.79 1.95 -25.55
CA ALA A 243 -16.19 2.28 -26.93
C ALA A 243 -16.58 1.04 -27.74
N ALA A 244 -15.91 -0.09 -27.50
CA ALA A 244 -16.22 -1.37 -28.13
C ALA A 244 -17.33 -2.18 -27.41
N ALA A 245 -17.95 -1.61 -26.37
CA ALA A 245 -18.96 -2.28 -25.53
C ALA A 245 -18.48 -3.62 -24.89
N GLN A 246 -17.16 -3.73 -24.65
CA GLN A 246 -16.53 -4.90 -24.05
C GLN A 246 -16.54 -4.79 -22.49
N PHE A 247 -17.72 -4.71 -21.92
CA PHE A 247 -17.87 -4.48 -20.47
C PHE A 247 -17.26 -5.59 -19.60
N SER A 248 -17.28 -6.85 -20.09
CA SER A 248 -16.60 -7.95 -19.38
C SER A 248 -15.08 -7.72 -19.26
N ALA A 249 -14.44 -7.13 -20.27
CA ALA A 249 -13.04 -6.76 -20.23
C ALA A 249 -12.77 -5.64 -19.20
N VAL A 250 -13.63 -4.61 -19.15
CA VAL A 250 -13.54 -3.52 -18.17
C VAL A 250 -13.59 -4.07 -16.75
N TRP A 251 -14.65 -4.83 -16.41
CA TRP A 251 -14.83 -5.37 -15.07
C TRP A 251 -13.73 -6.35 -14.68
N SER A 252 -13.25 -7.18 -15.62
CA SER A 252 -12.15 -8.10 -15.39
C SER A 252 -10.83 -7.36 -15.14
N SER A 253 -10.56 -6.30 -15.88
CA SER A 253 -9.38 -5.46 -15.66
C SER A 253 -9.42 -4.77 -14.31
N VAL A 254 -10.58 -4.23 -13.88
CA VAL A 254 -10.77 -3.65 -12.54
C VAL A 254 -10.56 -4.70 -11.45
N ALA A 255 -11.12 -5.90 -11.60
CA ALA A 255 -10.94 -6.97 -10.63
C ALA A 255 -9.46 -7.39 -10.51
N VAL A 256 -8.79 -7.58 -11.65
CA VAL A 256 -7.38 -8.02 -11.69
C VAL A 256 -6.45 -6.97 -11.09
N ILE A 257 -6.60 -5.67 -11.41
CA ILE A 257 -5.75 -4.62 -10.83
C ILE A 257 -6.02 -4.45 -9.33
N THR A 258 -7.27 -4.60 -8.89
CA THR A 258 -7.63 -4.54 -7.47
C THR A 258 -6.97 -5.69 -6.69
N ILE A 259 -7.03 -6.92 -7.22
CA ILE A 259 -6.36 -8.07 -6.62
C ILE A 259 -4.84 -7.85 -6.59
N ALA A 260 -4.25 -7.36 -7.69
CA ALA A 260 -2.83 -7.05 -7.75
C ALA A 260 -2.42 -5.99 -6.71
N ALA A 261 -3.23 -4.93 -6.54
CA ALA A 261 -3.01 -3.90 -5.52
C ALA A 261 -3.04 -4.47 -4.10
N LEU A 262 -4.03 -5.33 -3.80
CA LEU A 262 -4.16 -5.99 -2.51
C LEU A 262 -2.98 -6.94 -2.24
N VAL A 263 -2.57 -7.73 -3.23
CA VAL A 263 -1.41 -8.63 -3.13
C VAL A 263 -0.15 -7.82 -2.87
N LEU A 264 0.10 -6.77 -3.64
CA LEU A 264 1.29 -5.95 -3.51
C LEU A 264 1.34 -5.22 -2.15
N TYR A 265 0.21 -4.67 -1.70
CA TYR A 265 0.08 -4.07 -0.36
C TYR A 265 0.42 -5.08 0.74
N ASN A 266 -0.11 -6.31 0.67
CA ASN A 266 0.15 -7.35 1.66
C ASN A 266 1.61 -7.82 1.62
N VAL A 267 2.21 -7.96 0.44
CA VAL A 267 3.64 -8.30 0.30
C VAL A 267 4.49 -7.24 0.99
N VAL A 268 4.23 -5.95 0.73
CA VAL A 268 4.96 -4.86 1.38
C VAL A 268 4.72 -4.85 2.90
N HIS A 269 3.50 -5.11 3.35
CA HIS A 269 3.19 -5.21 4.79
C HIS A 269 3.96 -6.35 5.48
N ILE A 270 4.05 -7.52 4.84
CA ILE A 270 4.85 -8.64 5.35
C ILE A 270 6.34 -8.28 5.39
N LEU A 271 6.86 -7.65 4.33
CA LEU A 271 8.25 -7.18 4.29
C LEU A 271 8.54 -6.18 5.40
N GLU A 272 7.66 -5.21 5.63
CA GLU A 272 7.74 -4.27 6.76
C GLU A 272 7.83 -5.01 8.09
N ALA A 273 6.90 -5.95 8.36
CA ALA A 273 6.88 -6.72 9.60
C ALA A 273 8.16 -7.55 9.78
N VAL A 274 8.69 -8.17 8.73
CA VAL A 274 9.93 -8.95 8.78
C VAL A 274 11.14 -8.07 9.08
N VAL A 275 11.23 -6.90 8.44
CA VAL A 275 12.34 -5.95 8.65
C VAL A 275 12.33 -5.45 10.09
N LEU A 276 11.16 -4.99 10.57
CA LEU A 276 11.02 -4.49 11.95
C LEU A 276 11.29 -5.58 12.99
N ALA A 277 10.85 -6.83 12.74
CA ALA A 277 11.14 -7.96 13.59
C ALA A 277 12.65 -8.22 13.73
N ARG A 278 13.38 -8.20 12.61
CA ARG A 278 14.83 -8.41 12.60
C ARG A 278 15.59 -7.29 13.31
N MET A 279 15.05 -6.09 13.33
CA MET A 279 15.65 -4.94 14.03
C MET A 279 15.23 -4.82 15.50
N GLY A 280 14.38 -5.73 16.00
CA GLY A 280 13.88 -5.69 17.38
C GLY A 280 12.93 -4.53 17.65
N MET A 281 12.36 -3.92 16.60
CA MET A 281 11.47 -2.77 16.66
C MET A 281 9.97 -3.15 16.63
N LEU A 282 9.63 -4.43 16.68
CA LEU A 282 8.24 -4.83 16.87
C LEU A 282 7.83 -4.52 18.30
N ASP A 283 6.81 -3.67 18.46
CA ASP A 283 6.15 -3.49 19.75
C ASP A 283 5.66 -4.85 20.25
N ARG A 284 6.19 -5.24 21.39
CA ARG A 284 5.66 -6.36 22.17
C ARG A 284 4.41 -5.83 22.89
N GLY A 285 3.29 -5.68 22.12
CA GLY A 285 1.99 -5.40 22.71
C GLY A 285 1.47 -6.52 23.59
#